data_887f539cb2746e61fa62b3c53d8c0b37
#
_entry.id   887f539cb2746e61fa62b3c53d8c0b37
#
_cell.length_a   1.000
_cell.length_b   1.000
_cell.length_c   1.000
_cell.angle_alpha   90.00
_cell.angle_beta   90.00
_cell.angle_gamma   90.00
#
_symmetry.space_group_name_H-M   'P 1'
#
loop_
_entity.id
_entity.type
_entity.pdbx_description
1 polymer ?
#
loop_
_entity_poly.entity_id
_entity_poly.type
_entity_poly.pdbx_seq_one_letter_code
_entity_poly.pdbx_strand_id
1 'polypeptide(L)'
;MITRPLLDQDWTESERAEIRRLQKVCDASEHWTLECSQTDIGDPWCIVYDREHHRIILHVARIESQYVVVWPREQRSAKTAIMALAIDMALDGLKLQKRRA
;
A
#
# COMPACT_ATOMS: atom_id res chain seq x y z
N MET A 1 0.50 -25.13 18.23
CA MET A 1 0.53 -24.43 17.30
C MET A 1 1.28 -23.27 17.49
N ILE A 2 1.68 -22.70 16.64
CA ILE A 2 2.35 -21.72 16.74
C ILE A 2 1.79 -20.59 16.54
N THR A 3 1.94 -19.80 17.40
CA THR A 3 1.49 -18.66 17.19
C THR A 3 2.57 -17.92 16.69
N ARG A 4 2.54 -17.53 15.57
CA ARG A 4 3.52 -16.84 15.05
C ARG A 4 3.59 -15.54 15.66
N PRO A 5 4.68 -14.97 15.75
CA PRO A 5 4.83 -13.67 16.28
C PRO A 5 4.54 -12.74 15.17
N LEU A 6 3.34 -12.72 14.75
CA LEU A 6 2.98 -11.92 13.67
C LEU A 6 3.09 -10.47 13.90
N LEU A 7 3.10 -10.08 15.15
CA LEU A 7 3.14 -8.66 15.45
C LEU A 7 4.40 -7.99 14.92
N ASP A 8 5.49 -8.77 14.81
CA ASP A 8 6.74 -8.20 14.33
C ASP A 8 6.76 -8.13 12.81
N GLN A 9 5.84 -8.85 12.17
CA GLN A 9 5.83 -8.97 10.72
C GLN A 9 4.65 -8.26 10.08
N ASP A 10 3.64 -7.91 10.87
CA ASP A 10 2.49 -7.19 10.35
C ASP A 10 2.75 -5.68 10.45
N TRP A 11 1.82 -4.89 9.93
CA TRP A 11 1.92 -3.45 10.08
C TRP A 11 1.85 -3.06 11.55
N THR A 12 2.70 -2.17 11.98
CA THR A 12 2.66 -1.64 13.33
C THR A 12 1.50 -0.67 13.46
N GLU A 13 1.17 -0.26 14.68
CA GLU A 13 0.09 0.68 14.89
C GLU A 13 0.35 2.03 14.21
N SER A 14 1.58 2.54 14.27
CA SER A 14 1.92 3.78 13.62
C SER A 14 1.86 3.66 12.09
N GLU A 15 2.26 2.50 11.55
CA GLU A 15 2.15 2.25 10.11
C GLU A 15 0.68 2.19 9.70
N ARG A 16 -0.17 1.57 10.52
CA ARG A 16 -1.61 1.49 10.24
C ARG A 16 -2.26 2.86 10.23
N ALA A 17 -1.78 3.78 11.05
CA ALA A 17 -2.28 5.15 11.05
C ALA A 17 -2.04 5.81 9.70
N GLU A 18 -0.88 5.55 9.09
CA GLU A 18 -0.58 6.08 7.76
C GLU A 18 -1.40 5.37 6.69
N ILE A 19 -1.58 4.06 6.81
CA ILE A 19 -2.38 3.31 5.86
C ILE A 19 -3.84 3.78 5.87
N ARG A 20 -4.34 4.23 7.03
CA ARG A 20 -5.70 4.76 7.11
C ARG A 20 -5.90 6.00 6.24
N ARG A 21 -4.84 6.78 6.01
CA ARG A 21 -4.91 7.93 5.09
C ARG A 21 -5.20 7.43 3.67
N LEU A 22 -4.53 6.34 3.29
CA LEU A 22 -4.72 5.73 1.98
C LEU A 22 -6.13 5.11 1.90
N GLN A 23 -6.56 4.44 2.98
CA GLN A 23 -7.88 3.83 3.03
C GLN A 23 -9.00 4.88 2.86
N LYS A 24 -8.85 6.06 3.48
CA LYS A 24 -9.86 7.08 3.35
C LYS A 24 -10.01 7.55 1.91
N VAL A 25 -8.91 7.67 1.19
CA VAL A 25 -8.96 8.10 -0.21
C VAL A 25 -9.64 7.01 -1.06
N CYS A 26 -9.32 5.73 -0.79
CA CYS A 26 -9.96 4.64 -1.51
C CYS A 26 -11.46 4.56 -1.19
N ASP A 27 -11.82 4.75 0.07
CA ASP A 27 -13.23 4.70 0.48
C ASP A 27 -14.05 5.83 -0.14
N ALA A 28 -13.43 6.97 -0.36
CA ALA A 28 -14.09 8.11 -0.99
C ALA A 28 -14.21 7.92 -2.51
N SER A 29 -13.51 6.96 -3.09
CA SER A 29 -13.53 6.70 -4.51
C SER A 29 -14.48 5.55 -4.82
N GLU A 30 -15.19 5.63 -5.92
CA GLU A 30 -16.05 4.53 -6.35
C GLU A 30 -15.25 3.50 -7.14
N HIS A 31 -13.99 3.79 -7.44
CA HIS A 31 -13.20 2.98 -8.36
C HIS A 31 -12.13 2.14 -7.70
N TRP A 32 -11.69 2.50 -6.52
CA TRP A 32 -10.50 1.89 -5.91
C TRP A 32 -10.83 1.12 -4.65
N THR A 33 -10.14 0.00 -4.47
CA THR A 33 -10.23 -0.80 -3.25
C THR A 33 -8.83 -1.03 -2.71
N LEU A 34 -8.68 -0.91 -1.39
CA LEU A 34 -7.42 -1.20 -0.71
C LEU A 34 -7.53 -2.59 -0.07
N GLU A 35 -6.51 -3.40 -0.25
CA GLU A 35 -6.42 -4.70 0.38
C GLU A 35 -5.06 -4.85 1.01
N CYS A 36 -4.99 -5.40 2.20
CA CYS A 36 -3.72 -5.61 2.91
C CYS A 36 -3.56 -7.09 3.26
N SER A 37 -2.36 -7.58 3.21
CA SER A 37 -2.05 -8.95 3.57
C SER A 37 -0.55 -9.07 3.88
N GLN A 38 -0.03 -10.28 3.88
CA GLN A 38 1.38 -10.56 4.15
C GLN A 38 1.88 -11.59 3.16
N THR A 39 3.17 -11.55 2.88
CA THR A 39 3.80 -12.61 2.10
C THR A 39 3.93 -13.85 2.97
N ASP A 40 4.36 -14.98 2.41
CA ASP A 40 4.56 -16.22 3.14
C ASP A 40 5.59 -16.07 4.25
N ILE A 41 6.53 -15.18 4.10
CA ILE A 41 7.53 -14.94 5.14
C ILE A 41 7.12 -13.83 6.10
N GLY A 42 5.92 -13.31 5.93
CA GLY A 42 5.36 -12.35 6.89
C GLY A 42 5.56 -10.87 6.57
N ASP A 43 6.14 -10.53 5.43
CA ASP A 43 6.29 -9.12 5.08
C ASP A 43 4.93 -8.53 4.74
N PRO A 44 4.53 -7.44 5.41
CA PRO A 44 3.21 -6.86 5.16
C PRO A 44 3.17 -6.06 3.86
N TRP A 45 2.03 -6.09 3.20
CA TRP A 45 1.84 -5.31 2.00
C TRP A 45 0.38 -4.85 1.87
N CYS A 46 0.18 -3.79 1.10
CA CYS A 46 -1.14 -3.31 0.73
C CYS A 46 -1.15 -3.07 -0.77
N ILE A 47 -2.28 -3.30 -1.41
CA ILE A 47 -2.45 -2.95 -2.81
C ILE A 47 -3.70 -2.11 -2.95
N VAL A 48 -3.67 -1.21 -3.93
CA VAL A 48 -4.86 -0.50 -4.36
C VAL A 48 -5.14 -0.98 -5.77
N TYR A 49 -6.36 -1.45 -6.00
CA TYR A 49 -6.73 -1.93 -7.33
C TYR A 49 -8.03 -1.30 -7.80
N ASP A 50 -8.18 -1.28 -9.11
CA ASP A 50 -9.36 -0.77 -9.78
C ASP A 50 -10.41 -1.88 -9.76
N ARG A 51 -11.56 -1.59 -9.15
CA ARG A 51 -12.62 -2.58 -9.03
C ARG A 51 -13.22 -3.00 -10.36
N GLU A 52 -13.27 -2.08 -11.31
CA GLU A 52 -13.88 -2.37 -12.59
C GLU A 52 -13.02 -3.29 -13.45
N HIS A 53 -11.72 -3.04 -13.48
CA HIS A 53 -10.83 -3.79 -14.35
C HIS A 53 -9.95 -4.79 -13.61
N HIS A 54 -10.07 -4.86 -12.29
CA HIS A 54 -9.27 -5.72 -11.43
C HIS A 54 -7.76 -5.55 -11.66
N ARG A 55 -7.32 -4.32 -11.89
CA ARG A 55 -5.91 -4.05 -12.12
C ARG A 55 -5.29 -3.38 -10.90
N ILE A 56 -4.08 -3.80 -10.56
CA ILE A 56 -3.35 -3.20 -9.46
C ILE A 56 -2.81 -1.86 -9.92
N ILE A 57 -3.16 -0.80 -9.18
CA ILE A 57 -2.72 0.55 -9.47
C ILE A 57 -1.45 0.87 -8.72
N LEU A 58 -1.36 0.46 -7.46
CA LEU A 58 -0.14 0.64 -6.71
C LEU A 58 -0.02 -0.42 -5.62
N HIS A 59 1.18 -0.58 -5.13
CA HIS A 59 1.52 -1.58 -4.14
C HIS A 59 2.44 -0.91 -3.12
N VAL A 60 2.19 -1.09 -1.85
CA VAL A 60 3.05 -0.58 -0.78
C VAL A 60 3.45 -1.77 0.08
N ALA A 61 4.71 -1.93 0.35
CA ALA A 61 5.21 -3.04 1.16
C ALA A 61 6.33 -2.59 2.08
N ARG A 62 6.50 -3.28 3.21
CA ARG A 62 7.68 -3.09 4.04
C ARG A 62 8.61 -4.26 3.80
N ILE A 63 9.81 -3.99 3.33
CA ILE A 63 10.80 -5.01 3.02
C ILE A 63 12.12 -4.56 3.64
N GLU A 64 12.67 -5.38 4.53
CA GLU A 64 13.95 -5.10 5.16
C GLU A 64 14.05 -3.69 5.75
N SER A 65 13.07 -3.32 6.53
CA SER A 65 13.02 -2.03 7.22
C SER A 65 12.86 -0.83 6.30
N GLN A 66 12.51 -1.06 5.06
CA GLN A 66 12.22 0.02 4.13
C GLN A 66 10.83 -0.15 3.55
N TYR A 67 10.22 0.96 3.16
CA TYR A 67 8.92 0.94 2.53
C TYR A 67 9.11 1.13 1.02
N VAL A 68 8.49 0.24 0.25
CA VAL A 68 8.61 0.25 -1.19
C VAL A 68 7.23 0.55 -1.77
N VAL A 69 7.14 1.52 -2.65
CA VAL A 69 5.91 1.85 -3.35
C VAL A 69 6.14 1.54 -4.82
N VAL A 70 5.24 0.77 -5.41
CA VAL A 70 5.37 0.36 -6.81
C VAL A 70 4.12 0.77 -7.56
N TRP A 71 4.31 1.36 -8.74
CA TRP A 71 3.23 1.70 -9.66
C TRP A 71 3.43 0.82 -10.90
N PRO A 72 2.79 -0.37 -10.95
CA PRO A 72 3.07 -1.35 -12.00
C PRO A 72 2.83 -0.84 -13.43
N ARG A 73 1.75 -0.09 -13.61
CA ARG A 73 1.42 0.40 -14.96
C ARG A 73 2.44 1.39 -15.48
N GLU A 74 3.10 2.09 -14.59
CA GLU A 74 4.07 3.09 -14.96
C GLU A 74 5.48 2.53 -14.89
N GLN A 75 5.62 1.26 -14.49
CA GLN A 75 6.90 0.59 -14.32
C GLN A 75 7.84 1.43 -13.46
N ARG A 76 7.29 1.97 -12.38
CA ARG A 76 8.00 2.88 -11.49
C ARG A 76 7.92 2.37 -10.07
N SER A 77 8.98 2.61 -9.30
CA SER A 77 8.98 2.29 -7.88
C SER A 77 9.80 3.32 -7.11
N ALA A 78 9.58 3.38 -5.82
CA ALA A 78 10.33 4.26 -4.94
C ALA A 78 10.50 3.58 -3.59
N LYS A 79 11.53 3.94 -2.84
CA LYS A 79 11.80 3.41 -1.52
C LYS A 79 12.03 4.54 -0.55
N THR A 80 11.63 4.35 0.69
CA THR A 80 11.90 5.31 1.75
C THR A 80 11.91 4.57 3.09
N ALA A 81 12.61 5.09 4.06
CA ALA A 81 12.62 4.56 5.41
C ALA A 81 11.47 5.12 6.25
N ILE A 82 10.68 6.04 5.72
CA ILE A 82 9.63 6.73 6.46
C ILE A 82 8.26 6.42 5.88
N MET A 83 7.40 5.77 6.69
CA MET A 83 6.07 5.35 6.24
C MET A 83 5.21 6.52 5.75
N ALA A 84 5.25 7.65 6.44
CA ALA A 84 4.47 8.80 6.04
C ALA A 84 4.81 9.26 4.62
N LEU A 85 6.11 9.21 4.26
CA LEU A 85 6.53 9.58 2.92
C LEU A 85 6.09 8.54 1.89
N ALA A 86 6.11 7.26 2.25
CA ALA A 86 5.63 6.21 1.36
C ALA A 86 4.15 6.44 1.04
N ILE A 87 3.35 6.76 2.03
CA ILE A 87 1.93 7.01 1.82
C ILE A 87 1.71 8.31 1.03
N ASP A 88 2.51 9.35 1.28
CA ASP A 88 2.43 10.57 0.48
C ASP A 88 2.68 10.27 -1.00
N MET A 89 3.68 9.46 -1.30
CA MET A 89 3.99 9.07 -2.68
C MET A 89 2.85 8.26 -3.28
N ALA A 90 2.26 7.35 -2.50
CA ALA A 90 1.13 6.55 -2.96
C ALA A 90 -0.07 7.44 -3.29
N LEU A 91 -0.37 8.40 -2.41
CA LEU A 91 -1.49 9.32 -2.61
C LEU A 91 -1.27 10.21 -3.84
N ASP A 92 -0.04 10.68 -4.06
CA ASP A 92 0.26 11.48 -5.23
C ASP A 92 0.07 10.66 -6.51
N GLY A 93 0.46 9.39 -6.48
CA GLY A 93 0.25 8.50 -7.62
C GLY A 93 -1.22 8.29 -7.94
N LEU A 94 -2.07 8.18 -6.90
CA LEU A 94 -3.50 8.04 -7.10
C LEU A 94 -4.12 9.30 -7.69
N LYS A 95 -3.64 10.49 -7.30
CA LYS A 95 -4.12 11.73 -7.88
C LYS A 95 -3.83 11.80 -9.37
N LEU A 96 -2.65 11.32 -9.78
CA LEU A 96 -2.28 11.29 -11.19
C LEU A 96 -3.17 10.31 -11.96
N GLN A 97 -3.49 9.16 -11.38
CA GLN A 97 -4.38 8.20 -12.01
C GLN A 97 -5.78 8.81 -12.21
N LYS A 98 -6.26 9.54 -11.22
CA LYS A 98 -7.56 10.15 -11.30
C LYS A 98 -7.62 11.19 -12.42
N ARG A 99 -6.54 11.94 -12.64
CA ARG A 99 -6.50 12.93 -13.69
C ARG A 99 -6.48 12.30 -15.08
N ARG A 100 -5.94 11.10 -15.19
CA ARG A 100 -5.86 10.41 -16.47
C ARG A 100 -7.16 9.70 -16.83
N ALA A 101 -7.96 9.45 -15.84
CA ALA A 101 -9.24 8.78 -16.06
C ALA A 101 -10.30 9.76 -16.61
#